data_b2e4b8789b1a27fad5e3f6725acf92aa
#
_entry.id   b2e4b8789b1a27fad5e3f6725acf92aa
#
_cell.length_a   1.000
_cell.length_b   1.000
_cell.length_c   1.000
_cell.angle_alpha   90.00
_cell.angle_beta   90.00
_cell.angle_gamma   90.00
#
_symmetry.space_group_name_H-M   'P 1'
#
loop_
_entity.id
_entity.type
_entity.pdbx_description
1 polymer ?
#
loop_
_entity_poly.entity_id
_entity_poly.type
_entity_poly.pdbx_seq_one_letter_code
_entity_poly.pdbx_strand_id
1 'polypeptide(L)'
;MLKGKVAVVTGGTRGIGFQIVRKYLANGAKVVLFGSRQESVDKALKQLKEENADWEVEGKFPKLTDAAEVEKAIMEVKDKFGKIDILVNNAGISQSTPLYDYTPEEFDKVIDLNVKGIFYAILPTAKIMKEQGGGCIINTSSMVSISGQPAGVGYPTSKFAVNGLTISLARELGKDHIRVNAVAPGVTKTDMVAALPEQVVQRISAGIPIGRPGEPEEVADAFLYLASDMASYVTGEILSVDGASKA
;
A
#
# COMPACT_ATOMS: atom_id res chain seq x y z
N MET A 1 -17.68 1.53 -8.13
CA MET A 1 -17.55 0.64 -6.96
C MET A 1 -17.33 1.44 -5.66
N LEU A 2 -16.63 2.60 -5.74
CA LEU A 2 -16.25 3.40 -4.57
C LEU A 2 -16.91 4.79 -4.54
N LYS A 3 -18.07 4.97 -5.19
CA LYS A 3 -18.76 6.26 -5.29
C LYS A 3 -18.99 6.88 -3.91
N GLY A 4 -18.48 8.11 -3.72
CA GLY A 4 -18.61 8.87 -2.48
C GLY A 4 -17.73 8.39 -1.31
N LYS A 5 -16.87 7.39 -1.50
CA LYS A 5 -15.87 6.98 -0.52
C LYS A 5 -14.69 7.94 -0.51
N VAL A 6 -14.12 8.16 0.66
CA VAL A 6 -12.88 8.92 0.87
C VAL A 6 -11.75 7.95 1.18
N ALA A 7 -10.69 7.98 0.37
CA ALA A 7 -9.54 7.11 0.51
C ALA A 7 -8.24 7.88 0.75
N VAL A 8 -7.41 7.37 1.65
CA VAL A 8 -6.03 7.81 1.84
C VAL A 8 -5.11 6.71 1.30
N VAL A 9 -4.14 7.07 0.45
CA VAL A 9 -3.18 6.13 -0.15
C VAL A 9 -1.75 6.62 0.11
N THR A 10 -1.01 5.92 0.97
CA THR A 10 0.41 6.24 1.19
C THR A 10 1.27 5.69 0.07
N GLY A 11 2.31 6.43 -0.34
CA GLY A 11 3.13 6.06 -1.50
C GLY A 11 2.38 6.11 -2.83
N GLY A 12 1.38 7.00 -2.94
CA GLY A 12 0.48 7.12 -4.10
C GLY A 12 1.05 7.83 -5.33
N THR A 13 2.34 8.19 -5.34
CA THR A 13 2.90 9.05 -6.40
C THR A 13 3.52 8.28 -7.59
N ARG A 14 3.73 6.97 -7.49
CA ARG A 14 4.29 6.11 -8.55
C ARG A 14 3.97 4.63 -8.34
N GLY A 15 4.26 3.82 -9.37
CA GLY A 15 4.16 2.35 -9.32
C GLY A 15 2.76 1.88 -8.90
N ILE A 16 2.71 0.84 -8.06
CA ILE A 16 1.46 0.25 -7.57
C ILE A 16 0.57 1.30 -6.89
N GLY A 17 1.14 2.14 -6.02
CA GLY A 17 0.38 3.16 -5.30
C GLY A 17 -0.31 4.17 -6.23
N PHE A 18 0.35 4.59 -7.30
CA PHE A 18 -0.26 5.47 -8.30
C PHE A 18 -1.42 4.79 -9.03
N GLN A 19 -1.28 3.52 -9.39
CA GLN A 19 -2.36 2.77 -10.04
C GLN A 19 -3.55 2.52 -9.09
N ILE A 20 -3.29 2.34 -7.78
CA ILE A 20 -4.37 2.29 -6.78
C ILE A 20 -5.14 3.61 -6.75
N VAL A 21 -4.43 4.75 -6.66
CA VAL A 21 -5.05 6.09 -6.71
C VAL A 21 -5.90 6.26 -7.96
N ARG A 22 -5.33 6.00 -9.14
CA ARG A 22 -5.99 6.09 -10.44
C ARG A 22 -7.24 5.21 -10.51
N LYS A 23 -7.13 3.95 -10.08
CA LYS A 23 -8.22 2.98 -10.07
C LYS A 23 -9.36 3.42 -9.12
N TYR A 24 -9.03 3.94 -7.94
CA TYR A 24 -10.03 4.42 -6.98
C TYR A 24 -10.78 5.64 -7.49
N LEU A 25 -10.08 6.61 -8.09
CA LEU A 25 -10.66 7.78 -8.72
C LEU A 25 -11.60 7.39 -9.87
N ALA A 26 -11.17 6.48 -10.76
CA ALA A 26 -11.98 5.96 -11.86
C ALA A 26 -13.25 5.22 -11.37
N ASN A 27 -13.27 4.77 -10.11
CA ASN A 27 -14.43 4.14 -9.48
C ASN A 27 -15.24 5.08 -8.57
N GLY A 28 -14.98 6.39 -8.63
CA GLY A 28 -15.78 7.44 -8.00
C GLY A 28 -15.40 7.74 -6.55
N ALA A 29 -14.23 7.32 -6.09
CA ALA A 29 -13.69 7.74 -4.80
C ALA A 29 -13.10 9.15 -4.88
N LYS A 30 -13.07 9.85 -3.74
CA LYS A 30 -12.19 10.98 -3.48
C LYS A 30 -10.90 10.44 -2.88
N VAL A 31 -9.75 10.85 -3.38
CA VAL A 31 -8.48 10.28 -2.95
C VAL A 31 -7.51 11.36 -2.47
N VAL A 32 -6.93 11.15 -1.29
CA VAL A 32 -5.76 11.90 -0.83
C VAL A 32 -4.54 11.00 -0.89
N LEU A 33 -3.63 11.28 -1.82
CA LEU A 33 -2.38 10.55 -1.93
C LEU A 33 -1.30 11.15 -1.04
N PHE A 34 -0.51 10.30 -0.38
CA PHE A 34 0.66 10.73 0.36
C PHE A 34 1.92 10.36 -0.42
N GLY A 35 2.77 11.34 -0.69
CA GLY A 35 4.08 11.19 -1.29
C GLY A 35 5.20 11.41 -0.28
N SER A 36 6.45 11.29 -0.71
CA SER A 36 7.63 11.56 0.12
C SER A 36 8.16 12.99 -0.01
N ARG A 37 7.77 13.71 -1.08
CA ARG A 37 8.24 15.06 -1.41
C ARG A 37 7.16 15.80 -2.21
N GLN A 38 7.09 17.11 -2.06
CA GLN A 38 6.16 17.99 -2.79
C GLN A 38 6.24 17.75 -4.31
N GLU A 39 7.45 17.77 -4.88
CA GLU A 39 7.67 17.60 -6.32
C GLU A 39 7.03 16.31 -6.87
N SER A 40 7.19 15.18 -6.15
CA SER A 40 6.59 13.91 -6.58
C SER A 40 5.07 13.90 -6.47
N VAL A 41 4.53 14.60 -5.49
CA VAL A 41 3.08 14.80 -5.31
C VAL A 41 2.53 15.66 -6.45
N ASP A 42 3.15 16.80 -6.75
CA ASP A 42 2.70 17.71 -7.81
C ASP A 42 2.71 17.03 -9.18
N LYS A 43 3.76 16.24 -9.47
CA LYS A 43 3.85 15.46 -10.71
C LYS A 43 2.71 14.44 -10.82
N ALA A 44 2.42 13.72 -9.74
CA ALA A 44 1.36 12.72 -9.74
C ALA A 44 -0.02 13.38 -9.90
N LEU A 45 -0.28 14.47 -9.18
CA LEU A 45 -1.54 15.22 -9.29
C LEU A 45 -1.74 15.77 -10.70
N LYS A 46 -0.70 16.34 -11.31
CA LYS A 46 -0.75 16.83 -12.69
C LYS A 46 -1.14 15.72 -13.66
N GLN A 47 -0.46 14.55 -13.59
CA GLN A 47 -0.77 13.41 -14.45
C GLN A 47 -2.20 12.93 -14.28
N LEU A 48 -2.71 12.80 -13.05
CA LEU A 48 -4.08 12.38 -12.77
C LEU A 48 -5.11 13.39 -13.32
N LYS A 49 -4.84 14.69 -13.19
CA LYS A 49 -5.72 15.73 -13.70
C LYS A 49 -5.69 15.86 -15.23
N GLU A 50 -4.61 15.51 -15.88
CA GLU A 50 -4.51 15.39 -17.34
C GLU A 50 -5.34 14.21 -17.87
N GLU A 51 -5.44 13.10 -17.11
CA GLU A 51 -6.29 11.96 -17.46
C GLU A 51 -7.79 12.30 -17.29
N ASN A 52 -8.16 12.96 -16.20
CA ASN A 52 -9.52 13.40 -15.95
C ASN A 52 -9.55 14.59 -14.97
N ALA A 53 -9.90 15.76 -15.47
CA ALA A 53 -9.95 17.00 -14.70
C ALA A 53 -10.99 16.98 -13.55
N ASP A 54 -12.05 16.16 -13.67
CA ASP A 54 -13.13 16.07 -12.69
C ASP A 54 -12.79 15.17 -11.48
N TRP A 55 -11.66 14.44 -11.52
CA TRP A 55 -11.28 13.61 -10.39
C TRP A 55 -10.98 14.42 -9.13
N GLU A 56 -11.61 14.06 -8.03
CA GLU A 56 -11.36 14.66 -6.72
C GLU A 56 -10.12 14.03 -6.09
N VAL A 57 -8.95 14.58 -6.40
CA VAL A 57 -7.66 14.10 -5.89
C VAL A 57 -6.85 15.23 -5.27
N GLU A 58 -6.24 14.94 -4.13
CA GLU A 58 -5.32 15.82 -3.42
C GLU A 58 -4.04 15.08 -3.03
N GLY A 59 -3.01 15.85 -2.70
CA GLY A 59 -1.74 15.29 -2.28
C GLY A 59 -1.20 15.93 -1.01
N LYS A 60 -0.51 15.13 -0.21
CA LYS A 60 0.25 15.53 0.98
C LYS A 60 1.58 14.78 1.01
N PHE A 61 2.51 15.25 1.85
CA PHE A 61 3.84 14.62 1.96
C PHE A 61 4.33 14.55 3.42
N PRO A 62 3.53 14.00 4.36
CA PRO A 62 4.00 13.82 5.73
C PRO A 62 5.19 12.85 5.76
N LYS A 63 6.12 13.08 6.67
CA LYS A 63 7.18 12.12 6.96
C LYS A 63 6.58 10.91 7.68
N LEU A 64 6.38 9.80 6.94
CA LEU A 64 5.68 8.62 7.47
C LEU A 64 6.38 7.94 8.66
N THR A 65 7.65 8.28 8.93
CA THR A 65 8.38 7.84 10.12
C THR A 65 8.21 8.78 11.33
N ASP A 66 7.38 9.81 11.20
CA ASP A 66 7.02 10.72 12.27
C ASP A 66 5.52 10.59 12.59
N ALA A 67 5.21 10.06 13.78
CA ALA A 67 3.83 9.79 14.17
C ALA A 67 2.96 11.05 14.23
N ALA A 68 3.53 12.18 14.69
CA ALA A 68 2.78 13.43 14.83
C ALA A 68 2.46 14.06 13.46
N GLU A 69 3.40 14.03 12.51
CA GLU A 69 3.16 14.50 11.16
C GLU A 69 2.09 13.64 10.45
N VAL A 70 2.14 12.32 10.63
CA VAL A 70 1.15 11.40 10.05
C VAL A 70 -0.24 11.64 10.66
N GLU A 71 -0.35 11.71 11.99
CA GLU A 71 -1.62 11.99 12.67
C GLU A 71 -2.22 13.32 12.19
N LYS A 72 -1.41 14.38 12.15
CA LYS A 72 -1.84 15.69 11.63
C LYS A 72 -2.38 15.58 10.20
N ALA A 73 -1.66 14.90 9.30
CA ALA A 73 -2.08 14.77 7.91
C ALA A 73 -3.39 13.97 7.77
N ILE A 74 -3.59 12.92 8.58
CA ILE A 74 -4.84 12.14 8.63
C ILE A 74 -6.00 12.99 9.16
N MET A 75 -5.77 13.77 10.24
CA MET A 75 -6.81 14.64 10.80
C MET A 75 -7.24 15.73 9.82
N GLU A 76 -6.31 16.33 9.07
CA GLU A 76 -6.62 17.29 8.02
C GLU A 76 -7.51 16.69 6.90
N VAL A 77 -7.34 15.40 6.58
CA VAL A 77 -8.24 14.69 5.64
C VAL A 77 -9.63 14.54 6.25
N LYS A 78 -9.72 14.11 7.53
CA LYS A 78 -10.98 14.00 8.27
C LYS A 78 -11.71 15.34 8.34
N ASP A 79 -11.02 16.42 8.65
CA ASP A 79 -11.59 17.75 8.78
C ASP A 79 -12.16 18.24 7.45
N LYS A 80 -11.46 17.98 6.34
CA LYS A 80 -11.88 18.40 5.01
C LYS A 80 -13.05 17.59 4.44
N PHE A 81 -13.01 16.26 4.57
CA PHE A 81 -13.98 15.37 3.93
C PHE A 81 -15.02 14.79 4.90
N GLY A 82 -14.90 15.05 6.18
CA GLY A 82 -15.80 14.57 7.23
C GLY A 82 -15.61 13.11 7.64
N LYS A 83 -14.87 12.31 6.85
CA LYS A 83 -14.68 10.87 7.05
C LYS A 83 -13.44 10.35 6.33
N ILE A 84 -13.03 9.11 6.65
CA ILE A 84 -12.06 8.31 5.89
C ILE A 84 -12.62 6.89 5.79
N ASP A 85 -13.08 6.49 4.62
CA ASP A 85 -13.67 5.16 4.38
C ASP A 85 -12.59 4.09 4.14
N ILE A 86 -11.45 4.48 3.52
CA ILE A 86 -10.40 3.55 3.08
C ILE A 86 -9.03 4.13 3.42
N LEU A 87 -8.19 3.31 4.06
CA LEU A 87 -6.76 3.57 4.21
C LEU A 87 -5.97 2.50 3.46
N VAL A 88 -5.11 2.93 2.54
CA VAL A 88 -4.14 2.05 1.87
C VAL A 88 -2.73 2.39 2.33
N ASN A 89 -2.11 1.47 3.05
CA ASN A 89 -0.70 1.55 3.43
C ASN A 89 0.16 0.87 2.36
N ASN A 90 0.60 1.66 1.36
CA ASN A 90 1.41 1.14 0.27
C ASN A 90 2.86 1.66 0.29
N ALA A 91 3.15 2.76 0.96
CA ALA A 91 4.51 3.27 1.08
C ALA A 91 5.45 2.24 1.72
N GLY A 92 6.63 2.09 1.15
CA GLY A 92 7.65 1.19 1.68
C GLY A 92 8.94 1.25 0.88
N ILE A 93 10.00 0.69 1.45
CA ILE A 93 11.30 0.51 0.81
C ILE A 93 11.67 -0.97 0.81
N SER A 94 12.35 -1.41 -0.23
CA SER A 94 13.00 -2.72 -0.30
C SER A 94 14.48 -2.58 0.00
N GLN A 95 15.10 -3.69 0.41
CA GLN A 95 16.50 -3.77 0.76
C GLN A 95 17.02 -5.17 0.38
N SER A 96 18.21 -5.23 -0.23
CA SER A 96 18.82 -6.47 -0.71
C SER A 96 20.30 -6.62 -0.33
N THR A 97 20.79 -5.85 0.64
CA THR A 97 22.16 -5.99 1.17
C THR A 97 22.32 -7.37 1.83
N PRO A 98 23.35 -8.15 1.48
CA PRO A 98 23.64 -9.42 2.15
C PRO A 98 23.87 -9.24 3.65
N LEU A 99 23.56 -10.28 4.45
CA LEU A 99 23.60 -10.20 5.92
C LEU A 99 24.95 -9.74 6.47
N TYR A 100 26.06 -10.19 5.88
CA TYR A 100 27.41 -9.86 6.37
C TYR A 100 27.82 -8.39 6.10
N ASP A 101 27.11 -7.72 5.19
CA ASP A 101 27.30 -6.30 4.85
C ASP A 101 26.17 -5.43 5.39
N TYR A 102 25.16 -6.05 6.07
CA TYR A 102 23.96 -5.38 6.55
C TYR A 102 24.23 -4.60 7.84
N THR A 103 23.77 -3.37 7.94
CA THR A 103 23.96 -2.56 9.15
C THR A 103 22.68 -2.45 9.98
N PRO A 104 22.78 -2.22 11.31
CA PRO A 104 21.62 -1.95 12.16
C PRO A 104 20.78 -0.78 11.64
N GLU A 105 21.42 0.28 11.12
CA GLU A 105 20.75 1.48 10.61
C GLU A 105 19.92 1.18 9.35
N GLU A 106 20.40 0.27 8.49
CA GLU A 106 19.63 -0.18 7.34
C GLU A 106 18.39 -0.99 7.77
N PHE A 107 18.54 -1.82 8.81
CA PHE A 107 17.42 -2.56 9.38
C PHE A 107 16.39 -1.62 9.99
N ASP A 108 16.82 -0.69 10.83
CA ASP A 108 15.97 0.30 11.47
C ASP A 108 15.19 1.13 10.44
N LYS A 109 15.86 1.60 9.39
CA LYS A 109 15.23 2.35 8.31
C LYS A 109 14.09 1.59 7.63
N VAL A 110 14.26 0.29 7.41
CA VAL A 110 13.22 -0.56 6.82
C VAL A 110 12.06 -0.74 7.79
N ILE A 111 12.34 -1.04 9.06
CA ILE A 111 11.31 -1.23 10.09
C ILE A 111 10.56 0.08 10.36
N ASP A 112 11.26 1.20 10.44
CA ASP A 112 10.66 2.50 10.71
C ASP A 112 9.61 2.88 9.65
N LEU A 113 9.93 2.68 8.37
CA LEU A 113 8.98 3.02 7.31
C LEU A 113 7.94 1.92 7.09
N ASN A 114 8.39 0.66 6.93
CA ASN A 114 7.52 -0.42 6.47
C ASN A 114 6.60 -0.98 7.56
N VAL A 115 6.92 -0.75 8.84
CA VAL A 115 6.15 -1.27 9.97
C VAL A 115 5.59 -0.13 10.82
N LYS A 116 6.48 0.70 11.40
CA LYS A 116 6.03 1.79 12.27
C LYS A 116 5.22 2.84 11.49
N GLY A 117 5.65 3.20 10.26
CA GLY A 117 4.93 4.15 9.42
C GLY A 117 3.51 3.67 9.07
N ILE A 118 3.32 2.37 8.85
CA ILE A 118 2.00 1.76 8.66
C ILE A 118 1.17 1.90 9.94
N PHE A 119 1.75 1.56 11.09
CA PHE A 119 1.04 1.67 12.38
C PHE A 119 0.67 3.12 12.71
N TYR A 120 1.53 4.09 12.41
CA TYR A 120 1.26 5.51 12.62
C TYR A 120 0.07 6.03 11.79
N ALA A 121 -0.12 5.50 10.58
CA ALA A 121 -1.29 5.83 9.77
C ALA A 121 -2.56 5.09 10.23
N ILE A 122 -2.43 3.83 10.66
CA ILE A 122 -3.57 3.03 11.12
C ILE A 122 -4.18 3.61 12.39
N LEU A 123 -3.38 3.98 13.38
CA LEU A 123 -3.88 4.38 14.70
C LEU A 123 -4.90 5.54 14.67
N PRO A 124 -4.60 6.72 14.08
CA PRO A 124 -5.58 7.80 13.97
C PRO A 124 -6.75 7.43 13.04
N THR A 125 -6.47 6.72 11.93
CA THR A 125 -7.53 6.34 10.98
C THR A 125 -8.53 5.37 11.58
N ALA A 126 -8.08 4.38 12.37
CA ALA A 126 -8.96 3.42 13.04
C ALA A 126 -9.88 4.12 14.06
N LYS A 127 -9.41 5.14 14.77
CA LYS A 127 -10.25 5.96 15.66
C LYS A 127 -11.35 6.67 14.87
N ILE A 128 -11.01 7.29 13.75
CA ILE A 128 -11.98 7.95 12.85
C ILE A 128 -12.99 6.91 12.32
N MET A 129 -12.51 5.76 11.83
CA MET A 129 -13.36 4.70 11.30
C MET A 129 -14.33 4.15 12.35
N LYS A 130 -13.88 3.98 13.60
CA LYS A 130 -14.73 3.58 14.71
C LYS A 130 -15.85 4.60 14.99
N GLU A 131 -15.52 5.88 15.05
CA GLU A 131 -16.48 6.96 15.30
C GLU A 131 -17.54 7.07 14.20
N GLN A 132 -17.16 6.80 12.95
CA GLN A 132 -18.09 6.84 11.79
C GLN A 132 -18.84 5.54 11.54
N GLY A 133 -18.57 4.46 12.32
CA GLY A 133 -19.27 3.18 12.25
C GLY A 133 -18.68 2.16 11.28
N GLY A 134 -17.42 2.29 10.87
CA GLY A 134 -16.74 1.29 10.06
C GLY A 134 -15.75 1.87 9.04
N GLY A 135 -15.03 0.97 8.36
CA GLY A 135 -14.04 1.35 7.36
C GLY A 135 -13.29 0.15 6.78
N CYS A 136 -12.29 0.45 5.95
CA CYS A 136 -11.44 -0.56 5.33
C CYS A 136 -9.97 -0.12 5.34
N ILE A 137 -9.11 -0.98 5.88
CA ILE A 137 -7.65 -0.79 5.88
C ILE A 137 -7.03 -1.88 5.02
N ILE A 138 -6.16 -1.50 4.07
CA ILE A 138 -5.48 -2.44 3.19
C ILE A 138 -3.99 -2.16 3.24
N ASN A 139 -3.21 -3.15 3.65
CA ASN A 139 -1.77 -3.05 3.75
C ASN A 139 -1.09 -3.68 2.53
N THR A 140 0.03 -3.12 2.09
CA THR A 140 0.87 -3.72 1.06
C THR A 140 1.90 -4.63 1.71
N SER A 141 1.67 -5.93 1.60
CA SER A 141 2.62 -6.98 1.95
C SER A 141 3.56 -7.28 0.76
N SER A 142 3.98 -8.51 0.59
CA SER A 142 4.79 -8.99 -0.53
C SER A 142 4.83 -10.51 -0.54
N MET A 143 5.13 -11.12 -1.67
CA MET A 143 5.44 -12.55 -1.76
C MET A 143 6.56 -12.96 -0.78
N VAL A 144 7.52 -12.09 -0.50
CA VAL A 144 8.62 -12.38 0.43
C VAL A 144 8.18 -12.46 1.89
N SER A 145 6.96 -12.06 2.22
CA SER A 145 6.36 -12.24 3.55
C SER A 145 5.97 -13.70 3.85
N ILE A 146 6.16 -14.59 2.90
CA ILE A 146 5.88 -16.03 3.05
C ILE A 146 7.12 -16.85 2.70
N SER A 147 7.82 -16.50 1.60
CA SER A 147 8.98 -17.25 1.10
C SER A 147 10.34 -16.75 1.60
N GLY A 148 10.39 -15.53 2.17
CA GLY A 148 11.67 -14.85 2.39
C GLY A 148 12.31 -14.37 1.07
N GLN A 149 13.58 -13.97 1.14
CA GLN A 149 14.40 -13.64 -0.03
C GLN A 149 15.87 -14.00 0.23
N PRO A 150 16.70 -14.16 -0.83
CA PRO A 150 18.09 -14.60 -0.69
C PRO A 150 19.00 -13.61 0.03
N ALA A 151 18.71 -12.31 0.02
CA ALA A 151 19.50 -11.27 0.66
C ALA A 151 18.60 -10.11 1.10
N GLY A 152 19.06 -9.31 2.10
CA GLY A 152 18.29 -8.17 2.63
C GLY A 152 17.20 -8.60 3.60
N VAL A 153 17.58 -9.20 4.72
CA VAL A 153 16.69 -9.77 5.76
C VAL A 153 15.65 -8.80 6.30
N GLY A 154 15.94 -7.49 6.35
CA GLY A 154 15.03 -6.48 6.90
C GLY A 154 13.73 -6.34 6.11
N TYR A 155 13.79 -6.41 4.77
CA TYR A 155 12.59 -6.27 3.94
C TYR A 155 11.57 -7.41 4.16
N PRO A 156 11.93 -8.71 4.00
CA PRO A 156 10.98 -9.78 4.32
C PRO A 156 10.51 -9.73 5.77
N THR A 157 11.41 -9.48 6.74
CA THR A 157 11.01 -9.32 8.15
C THR A 157 9.92 -8.27 8.31
N SER A 158 10.06 -7.11 7.66
CA SER A 158 9.03 -6.06 7.69
C SER A 158 7.70 -6.52 7.10
N LYS A 159 7.73 -7.34 6.03
CA LYS A 159 6.52 -7.82 5.36
C LYS A 159 5.83 -8.96 6.13
N PHE A 160 6.57 -9.80 6.84
CA PHE A 160 6.00 -10.72 7.85
C PHE A 160 5.33 -9.94 8.98
N ALA A 161 5.94 -8.85 9.46
CA ALA A 161 5.33 -7.99 10.48
C ALA A 161 4.02 -7.35 9.99
N VAL A 162 3.95 -6.91 8.72
CA VAL A 162 2.72 -6.39 8.09
C VAL A 162 1.62 -7.45 8.08
N ASN A 163 1.93 -8.71 7.78
CA ASN A 163 0.95 -9.81 7.86
C ASN A 163 0.44 -9.99 9.29
N GLY A 164 1.35 -9.99 10.28
CA GLY A 164 0.99 -10.06 11.70
C GLY A 164 0.09 -8.92 12.15
N LEU A 165 0.41 -7.68 11.77
CA LEU A 165 -0.44 -6.50 12.01
C LEU A 165 -1.83 -6.67 11.37
N THR A 166 -1.87 -7.10 10.11
CA THR A 166 -3.13 -7.27 9.37
C THR A 166 -4.06 -8.26 10.05
N ILE A 167 -3.56 -9.44 10.38
CA ILE A 167 -4.35 -10.52 11.02
C ILE A 167 -4.82 -10.09 12.41
N SER A 168 -3.92 -9.51 13.22
CA SER A 168 -4.23 -9.09 14.59
C SER A 168 -5.28 -7.97 14.61
N LEU A 169 -5.09 -6.94 13.78
CA LEU A 169 -6.02 -5.80 13.71
C LEU A 169 -7.37 -6.19 13.12
N ALA A 170 -7.43 -7.14 12.17
CA ALA A 170 -8.69 -7.67 11.66
C ALA A 170 -9.55 -8.29 12.78
N ARG A 171 -8.91 -9.02 13.69
CA ARG A 171 -9.59 -9.64 14.85
C ARG A 171 -10.01 -8.59 15.90
N GLU A 172 -9.17 -7.59 16.14
CA GLU A 172 -9.42 -6.55 17.15
C GLU A 172 -10.51 -5.57 16.71
N LEU A 173 -10.44 -5.11 15.43
CA LEU A 173 -11.27 -4.03 14.89
C LEU A 173 -12.56 -4.51 14.24
N GLY A 174 -12.73 -5.82 14.02
CA GLY A 174 -13.93 -6.38 13.40
C GLY A 174 -15.23 -6.03 14.12
N LYS A 175 -15.21 -5.93 15.44
CA LYS A 175 -16.35 -5.49 16.27
C LYS A 175 -16.78 -4.04 16.02
N ASP A 176 -15.86 -3.21 15.50
CA ASP A 176 -16.10 -1.81 15.14
C ASP A 176 -16.41 -1.67 13.62
N HIS A 177 -16.74 -2.79 12.93
CA HIS A 177 -17.02 -2.86 11.50
C HIS A 177 -15.87 -2.37 10.60
N ILE A 178 -14.62 -2.50 11.05
CA ILE A 178 -13.43 -2.14 10.30
C ILE A 178 -12.80 -3.43 9.75
N ARG A 179 -12.73 -3.56 8.44
CA ARG A 179 -12.03 -4.65 7.75
C ARG A 179 -10.56 -4.30 7.59
N VAL A 180 -9.68 -5.26 7.84
CA VAL A 180 -8.23 -5.10 7.67
C VAL A 180 -7.69 -6.27 6.86
N ASN A 181 -7.14 -5.99 5.69
CA ASN A 181 -6.58 -6.99 4.78
C ASN A 181 -5.20 -6.55 4.28
N ALA A 182 -4.49 -7.43 3.61
CA ALA A 182 -3.28 -7.09 2.88
C ALA A 182 -3.32 -7.67 1.46
N VAL A 183 -2.64 -6.97 0.55
CA VAL A 183 -2.26 -7.51 -0.76
C VAL A 183 -0.78 -7.87 -0.72
N ALA A 184 -0.42 -9.07 -1.19
CA ALA A 184 0.96 -9.55 -1.28
C ALA A 184 1.37 -9.67 -2.76
N PRO A 185 1.90 -8.60 -3.38
CA PRO A 185 2.34 -8.64 -4.76
C PRO A 185 3.53 -9.57 -4.95
N GLY A 186 3.58 -10.25 -6.09
CA GLY A 186 4.78 -10.85 -6.64
C GLY A 186 5.67 -9.82 -7.34
N VAL A 187 6.52 -10.31 -8.23
CA VAL A 187 7.33 -9.44 -9.08
C VAL A 187 6.42 -8.64 -9.99
N THR A 188 6.45 -7.32 -9.86
CA THR A 188 5.58 -6.39 -10.56
C THR A 188 6.43 -5.40 -11.37
N LYS A 189 6.05 -5.11 -12.62
CA LYS A 189 6.72 -4.16 -13.51
C LYS A 189 6.55 -2.72 -13.01
N THR A 190 7.32 -2.37 -11.99
CA THR A 190 7.52 -0.99 -11.56
C THR A 190 8.74 -0.40 -12.26
N ASP A 191 8.98 0.90 -12.11
CA ASP A 191 10.17 1.58 -12.67
C ASP A 191 11.48 0.82 -12.36
N MET A 192 11.55 0.16 -11.19
CA MET A 192 12.70 -0.64 -10.76
C MET A 192 12.90 -1.88 -11.64
N VAL A 193 11.83 -2.61 -11.96
CA VAL A 193 11.90 -3.81 -12.81
C VAL A 193 12.05 -3.42 -14.28
N ALA A 194 11.41 -2.34 -14.71
CA ALA A 194 11.55 -1.81 -16.07
C ALA A 194 12.97 -1.34 -16.40
N ALA A 195 13.74 -0.94 -15.39
CA ALA A 195 15.14 -0.53 -15.56
C ALA A 195 16.14 -1.71 -15.62
N LEU A 196 15.69 -2.96 -15.41
CA LEU A 196 16.56 -4.13 -15.45
C LEU A 196 16.87 -4.55 -16.90
N PRO A 197 18.07 -5.12 -17.16
CA PRO A 197 18.38 -5.72 -18.45
C PRO A 197 17.39 -6.81 -18.84
N GLU A 198 17.06 -6.90 -20.12
CA GLU A 198 16.07 -7.85 -20.63
C GLU A 198 16.33 -9.30 -20.21
N GLN A 199 17.61 -9.74 -20.22
CA GLN A 199 18.00 -11.09 -19.76
C GLN A 199 17.65 -11.35 -18.29
N VAL A 200 17.70 -10.34 -17.44
CA VAL A 200 17.33 -10.43 -16.03
C VAL A 200 15.81 -10.56 -15.91
N VAL A 201 15.06 -9.76 -16.66
CA VAL A 201 13.59 -9.84 -16.72
C VAL A 201 13.13 -11.21 -17.22
N GLN A 202 13.78 -11.76 -18.26
CA GLN A 202 13.48 -13.10 -18.78
C GLN A 202 13.73 -14.19 -17.72
N ARG A 203 14.86 -14.10 -16.97
CA ARG A 203 15.16 -15.06 -15.88
C ARG A 203 14.13 -14.99 -14.78
N ILE A 204 13.72 -13.77 -14.37
CA ILE A 204 12.65 -13.57 -13.38
C ILE A 204 11.34 -14.17 -13.89
N SER A 205 10.98 -13.89 -15.15
CA SER A 205 9.75 -14.38 -15.77
C SER A 205 9.67 -15.90 -15.82
N ALA A 206 10.79 -16.56 -16.11
CA ALA A 206 10.88 -18.02 -16.16
C ALA A 206 10.60 -18.69 -14.78
N GLY A 207 10.79 -17.97 -13.68
CA GLY A 207 10.44 -18.43 -12.33
C GLY A 207 8.98 -18.17 -11.91
N ILE A 208 8.18 -17.51 -12.77
CA ILE A 208 6.78 -17.21 -12.50
C ILE A 208 5.91 -18.15 -13.34
N PRO A 209 5.02 -18.97 -12.75
CA PRO A 209 4.19 -19.92 -13.51
C PRO A 209 3.33 -19.27 -14.62
N ILE A 210 2.82 -18.07 -14.43
CA ILE A 210 2.13 -17.29 -15.49
C ILE A 210 3.08 -16.82 -16.61
N GLY A 211 4.40 -16.92 -16.43
CA GLY A 211 5.41 -16.63 -17.46
C GLY A 211 5.77 -15.16 -17.62
N ARG A 212 5.28 -14.26 -16.77
CA ARG A 212 5.60 -12.83 -16.80
C ARG A 212 5.48 -12.17 -15.42
N PRO A 213 6.17 -11.06 -15.17
CA PRO A 213 5.84 -10.17 -14.06
C PRO A 213 4.42 -9.62 -14.18
N GLY A 214 3.80 -9.31 -13.03
CA GLY A 214 2.51 -8.61 -13.00
C GLY A 214 2.64 -7.15 -13.42
N GLU A 215 1.56 -6.58 -13.93
CA GLU A 215 1.45 -5.13 -14.14
C GLU A 215 0.96 -4.46 -12.84
N PRO A 216 1.38 -3.21 -12.56
CA PRO A 216 0.89 -2.47 -11.38
C PRO A 216 -0.63 -2.34 -11.32
N GLU A 217 -1.29 -2.27 -12.47
CA GLU A 217 -2.74 -2.24 -12.61
C GLU A 217 -3.43 -3.52 -12.12
N GLU A 218 -2.82 -4.68 -12.37
CA GLU A 218 -3.35 -5.98 -11.91
C GLU A 218 -3.30 -6.09 -10.39
N VAL A 219 -2.25 -5.54 -9.78
CA VAL A 219 -2.16 -5.43 -8.32
C VAL A 219 -3.20 -4.46 -7.78
N ALA A 220 -3.39 -3.31 -8.43
CA ALA A 220 -4.38 -2.31 -8.02
C ALA A 220 -5.82 -2.83 -8.09
N ASP A 221 -6.13 -3.80 -8.97
CA ASP A 221 -7.45 -4.46 -9.02
C ASP A 221 -7.75 -5.24 -7.74
N ALA A 222 -6.76 -5.88 -7.13
CA ALA A 222 -6.93 -6.54 -5.84
C ALA A 222 -7.23 -5.53 -4.70
N PHE A 223 -6.57 -4.37 -4.71
CA PHE A 223 -6.90 -3.29 -3.77
C PHE A 223 -8.32 -2.75 -3.99
N LEU A 224 -8.76 -2.59 -5.24
CA LEU A 224 -10.13 -2.18 -5.55
C LEU A 224 -11.16 -3.20 -5.04
N TYR A 225 -10.94 -4.48 -5.27
CA TYR A 225 -11.77 -5.55 -4.76
C TYR A 225 -11.89 -5.49 -3.24
N LEU A 226 -10.77 -5.47 -2.52
CA LEU A 226 -10.75 -5.43 -1.06
C LEU A 226 -11.36 -4.15 -0.47
N ALA A 227 -11.28 -3.02 -1.17
CA ALA A 227 -11.87 -1.75 -0.76
C ALA A 227 -13.39 -1.70 -0.98
N SER A 228 -13.92 -2.49 -1.90
CA SER A 228 -15.33 -2.48 -2.30
C SER A 228 -16.23 -3.34 -1.39
N ASP A 229 -17.54 -3.19 -1.57
CA ASP A 229 -18.55 -4.00 -0.87
C ASP A 229 -18.53 -5.47 -1.32
N MET A 230 -17.88 -5.82 -2.46
CA MET A 230 -17.66 -7.22 -2.87
C MET A 230 -16.82 -7.99 -1.85
N ALA A 231 -16.00 -7.31 -1.05
CA ALA A 231 -15.18 -7.88 0.01
C ALA A 231 -15.79 -7.65 1.41
N SER A 232 -17.11 -7.45 1.52
CA SER A 232 -17.78 -7.09 2.79
C SER A 232 -17.59 -8.13 3.91
N TYR A 233 -17.32 -9.38 3.58
CA TYR A 233 -17.05 -10.46 4.55
C TYR A 233 -15.59 -10.93 4.53
N VAL A 234 -14.69 -10.16 3.90
CA VAL A 234 -13.25 -10.45 3.81
C VAL A 234 -12.49 -9.54 4.76
N THR A 235 -11.90 -10.14 5.81
CA THR A 235 -11.03 -9.45 6.76
C THR A 235 -9.98 -10.42 7.31
N GLY A 236 -8.76 -9.96 7.54
CA GLY A 236 -7.62 -10.78 7.96
C GLY A 236 -6.94 -11.52 6.81
N GLU A 237 -7.33 -11.29 5.57
CA GLU A 237 -6.79 -11.95 4.39
C GLU A 237 -5.46 -11.31 3.94
N ILE A 238 -4.54 -12.17 3.49
CA ILE A 238 -3.29 -11.79 2.82
C ILE A 238 -3.40 -12.27 1.37
N LEU A 239 -4.02 -11.45 0.53
CA LEU A 239 -4.33 -11.79 -0.86
C LEU A 239 -3.07 -11.75 -1.73
N SER A 240 -2.63 -12.91 -2.20
CA SER A 240 -1.50 -13.00 -3.14
C SER A 240 -1.91 -12.57 -4.54
N VAL A 241 -1.09 -11.72 -5.16
CA VAL A 241 -1.18 -11.29 -6.57
C VAL A 241 0.20 -11.45 -7.17
N ASP A 242 0.60 -12.70 -7.46
CA ASP A 242 1.99 -13.06 -7.72
C ASP A 242 2.22 -14.05 -8.87
N GLY A 243 1.17 -14.34 -9.66
CA GLY A 243 1.28 -15.27 -10.78
C GLY A 243 1.66 -16.70 -10.37
N ALA A 244 1.28 -17.09 -9.15
CA ALA A 244 1.62 -18.37 -8.51
C ALA A 244 3.12 -18.54 -8.18
N SER A 245 3.89 -17.46 -8.07
CA SER A 245 5.33 -17.51 -7.76
C SER A 245 5.65 -18.19 -6.43
N LYS A 246 4.65 -18.38 -5.55
CA LYS A 246 4.78 -19.02 -4.23
C LYS A 246 3.92 -20.27 -4.05
N ALA A 247 3.17 -20.65 -5.08
CA ALA A 247 2.35 -21.86 -5.02
C ALA A 247 3.21 -23.14 -5.07
#